data_1a4751bcb15ec8bbef93e548322278db
#
_entry.id   1a4751bcb15ec8bbef93e548322278db
#
_cell.length_a   1.000
_cell.length_b   1.000
_cell.length_c   1.000
_cell.angle_alpha   90.00
_cell.angle_beta   90.00
_cell.angle_gamma   90.00
#
_symmetry.space_group_name_H-M   'P 1'
#
loop_
_entity.id
_entity.type
_entity.pdbx_description
1 polymer ?
#
loop_
_entity_poly.entity_id
_entity_poly.type
_entity_poly.pdbx_seq_one_letter_code
_entity_poly.pdbx_strand_id
1 'polypeptide(L)'
;VINLAMTSVNSHVMYAVARSVPEDSADFAVILMGNNEVVGPYGPGTFNQNFLGSITVIRGLQALKRTRIWQALNGLMMQIRPTDAKQDLEWEGMQMFTNHRVPHDDPRMDGVYGHFENNLADIIETLQGKGMHVLLSSVPVNLRHSAPFLSVRSAGLSDEQIDQWRAATRSGAESADAGNWDDAVTHFQAALEIDPGYADTHFRLASALENLGDHQQAKAHYQRALDLDALRFRADTRINRIIEDIAAGTDDETLSFVDSAAAFEHASQPFQPGWNLLLEHVHYDFAGNHVLAAEISGSIVNNLAANDNYEPLPAPEVARRVGFPNHDTIAEIQNLQGMIQHPPFPGQSNYAALADFLNGKLERVTAAVGSEAGVIQRRQDVVRSGLVDWKVYFELAVLNQRLRNPKAMYYFLNQILEEYPHNRETYMKLADALSRDGKWNEVIPHLERSLNYTRGDEKKIAETINWLGTAYLRIGEHEKATDLLLEVTEKYSDQIDLTLRAYGNLIRYSREQGKRNDLDRYARDV
;
A
#
# COMPACT_ATOMS: atom_id res chain seq x y z
N VAL A 1 15.61 10.92 -3.75
CA VAL A 1 14.41 10.74 -2.91
C VAL A 1 14.51 9.41 -2.19
N ILE A 2 14.29 9.40 -0.86
CA ILE A 2 14.23 8.19 -0.04
C ILE A 2 12.76 7.96 0.32
N ASN A 3 12.18 6.82 -0.07
CA ASN A 3 10.81 6.47 0.25
C ASN A 3 10.77 5.58 1.50
N LEU A 4 10.16 6.08 2.58
CA LEU A 4 9.96 5.36 3.85
C LEU A 4 8.49 4.93 4.06
N ALA A 5 7.63 5.12 3.06
CA ALA A 5 6.23 4.71 3.14
C ALA A 5 6.11 3.17 3.22
N MET A 6 5.20 2.71 4.07
CA MET A 6 4.90 1.30 4.28
C MET A 6 3.40 1.06 4.25
N THR A 7 2.99 -0.10 3.76
CA THR A 7 1.57 -0.49 3.70
C THR A 7 0.99 -0.69 5.11
N SER A 8 -0.23 -0.22 5.33
CA SER A 8 -1.04 -0.47 6.54
C SER A 8 -0.42 0.01 7.85
N VAL A 9 0.48 0.99 7.82
CA VAL A 9 1.05 1.63 9.00
C VAL A 9 0.33 2.94 9.34
N ASN A 10 0.42 3.34 10.60
CA ASN A 10 -0.14 4.58 11.12
C ASN A 10 0.92 5.42 11.85
N SER A 11 0.53 6.52 12.47
CA SER A 11 1.39 7.46 13.16
C SER A 11 2.26 6.82 14.26
N HIS A 12 1.78 5.78 14.94
CA HIS A 12 2.56 5.04 15.94
C HIS A 12 3.80 4.36 15.36
N VAL A 13 3.69 3.81 14.15
CA VAL A 13 4.82 3.20 13.45
C VAL A 13 5.73 4.27 12.88
N MET A 14 5.15 5.29 12.26
CA MET A 14 5.92 6.38 11.62
C MET A 14 6.73 7.19 12.63
N TYR A 15 6.26 7.37 13.86
CA TYR A 15 7.07 7.95 14.94
C TYR A 15 8.35 7.14 15.20
N ALA A 16 8.25 5.81 15.22
CA ALA A 16 9.41 4.97 15.40
C ALA A 16 10.37 5.03 14.20
N VAL A 17 9.84 5.17 12.97
CA VAL A 17 10.63 5.37 11.75
C VAL A 17 11.34 6.72 11.77
N ALA A 18 10.65 7.82 12.07
CA ALA A 18 11.23 9.16 12.14
C ALA A 18 12.43 9.23 13.09
N ARG A 19 12.33 8.56 14.26
CA ARG A 19 13.44 8.45 15.20
C ARG A 19 14.65 7.69 14.67
N SER A 20 14.46 6.79 13.71
CA SER A 20 15.54 5.97 13.13
C SER A 20 16.21 6.63 11.92
N VAL A 21 15.63 7.68 11.36
CA VAL A 21 16.24 8.46 10.28
C VAL A 21 17.55 9.08 10.79
N PRO A 22 18.69 8.96 10.08
CA PRO A 22 19.93 9.62 10.49
C PRO A 22 19.83 11.15 10.43
N GLU A 23 20.62 11.83 11.24
CA GLU A 23 20.80 13.29 11.15
C GLU A 23 21.40 13.66 9.78
N ASP A 24 21.04 14.82 9.26
CA ASP A 24 21.55 15.38 8.00
C ASP A 24 21.42 14.44 6.78
N SER A 25 20.45 13.51 6.81
CA SER A 25 20.23 12.54 5.72
C SER A 25 19.38 13.09 4.57
N ALA A 26 18.65 14.18 4.79
CA ALA A 26 17.84 14.87 3.80
C ALA A 26 17.59 16.32 4.20
N ASP A 27 17.40 17.19 3.23
CA ASP A 27 17.05 18.60 3.45
C ASP A 27 15.55 18.76 3.76
N PHE A 28 14.72 17.88 3.20
CA PHE A 28 13.26 17.91 3.32
C PHE A 28 12.70 16.57 3.77
N ALA A 29 11.63 16.62 4.56
CA ALA A 29 10.81 15.48 4.91
C ALA A 29 9.35 15.75 4.53
N VAL A 30 8.75 14.91 3.70
CA VAL A 30 7.33 15.01 3.33
C VAL A 30 6.53 14.04 4.17
N ILE A 31 5.51 14.55 4.88
CA ILE A 31 4.57 13.78 5.68
C ILE A 31 3.20 13.82 5.01
N LEU A 32 2.76 12.66 4.50
CA LEU A 32 1.40 12.42 3.97
C LEU A 32 0.88 11.15 4.63
N MET A 33 0.08 11.28 5.68
CA MET A 33 -0.43 10.13 6.44
C MET A 33 -1.72 10.46 7.19
N GLY A 34 -2.55 9.45 7.45
CA GLY A 34 -3.83 9.62 8.17
C GLY A 34 -4.85 8.53 7.85
N ASN A 35 -4.70 7.80 6.75
CA ASN A 35 -5.69 6.80 6.30
C ASN A 35 -5.81 5.59 7.26
N ASN A 36 -4.75 5.26 7.99
CA ASN A 36 -4.68 4.01 8.77
C ASN A 36 -4.72 4.23 10.30
N GLU A 37 -5.13 5.39 10.78
CA GLU A 37 -5.08 5.69 12.22
C GLU A 37 -6.01 4.79 13.05
N VAL A 38 -7.14 4.40 12.47
CA VAL A 38 -8.12 3.52 13.12
C VAL A 38 -7.79 2.03 12.94
N VAL A 39 -7.38 1.65 11.73
CA VAL A 39 -7.15 0.24 11.36
C VAL A 39 -5.71 -0.23 11.54
N GLY A 40 -4.77 0.69 11.58
CA GLY A 40 -3.34 0.40 11.75
C GLY A 40 -2.98 -0.12 13.16
N PRO A 41 -1.71 -0.44 13.40
CA PRO A 41 -1.25 -0.98 14.68
C PRO A 41 -1.65 -0.09 15.87
N TYR A 42 -2.16 -0.70 16.94
CA TYR A 42 -2.69 -0.05 18.14
C TYR A 42 -3.99 0.74 17.95
N GLY A 43 -4.56 0.80 16.74
CA GLY A 43 -5.87 1.39 16.49
C GLY A 43 -7.01 0.49 16.98
N PRO A 44 -8.21 1.05 17.26
CA PRO A 44 -9.36 0.28 17.75
C PRO A 44 -9.98 -0.68 16.70
N GLY A 45 -9.71 -0.43 15.42
CA GLY A 45 -10.14 -1.28 14.30
C GLY A 45 -9.10 -2.34 13.88
N THR A 46 -7.95 -2.42 14.55
CA THR A 46 -6.94 -3.43 14.22
C THR A 46 -7.39 -4.85 14.57
N PHE A 47 -7.02 -5.81 13.75
CA PHE A 47 -7.42 -7.23 13.93
C PHE A 47 -6.62 -7.99 14.98
N ASN A 48 -5.46 -7.48 15.41
CA ASN A 48 -4.48 -8.27 16.18
C ASN A 48 -4.18 -7.72 17.58
N GLN A 49 -4.78 -6.64 18.01
CA GLN A 49 -4.44 -6.03 19.30
C GLN A 49 -5.64 -5.31 19.92
N ASN A 50 -5.69 -5.31 21.26
CA ASN A 50 -6.62 -4.42 21.96
C ASN A 50 -6.14 -2.98 21.83
N PHE A 51 -7.06 -2.06 21.60
CA PHE A 51 -6.80 -0.64 21.67
C PHE A 51 -6.21 -0.26 23.03
N LEU A 52 -5.05 0.38 22.99
CA LEU A 52 -4.40 0.91 24.18
C LEU A 52 -4.65 2.41 24.26
N GLY A 53 -5.45 2.84 25.21
CA GLY A 53 -5.83 4.26 25.38
C GLY A 53 -4.69 5.19 25.81
N SER A 54 -3.47 4.68 26.05
CA SER A 54 -2.33 5.47 26.49
C SER A 54 -1.15 5.39 25.53
N ILE A 55 -0.82 6.53 24.92
CA ILE A 55 0.34 6.67 24.02
C ILE A 55 1.67 6.32 24.72
N THR A 56 1.79 6.66 26.01
CA THR A 56 2.99 6.34 26.81
C THR A 56 3.19 4.84 26.96
N VAL A 57 2.10 4.09 27.17
CA VAL A 57 2.15 2.62 27.26
C VAL A 57 2.55 2.03 25.91
N ILE A 58 1.97 2.53 24.81
CA ILE A 58 2.31 2.08 23.45
C ILE A 58 3.80 2.29 23.18
N ARG A 59 4.32 3.49 23.46
CA ARG A 59 5.74 3.84 23.25
C ARG A 59 6.66 3.02 24.17
N GLY A 60 6.26 2.76 25.40
CA GLY A 60 6.98 1.89 26.32
C GLY A 60 7.07 0.44 25.80
N LEU A 61 5.97 -0.09 25.29
CA LEU A 61 5.94 -1.43 24.65
C LEU A 61 6.80 -1.48 23.37
N GLN A 62 6.76 -0.44 22.54
CA GLN A 62 7.62 -0.36 21.36
C GLN A 62 9.11 -0.32 21.74
N ALA A 63 9.48 0.45 22.76
CA ALA A 63 10.84 0.49 23.26
C ALA A 63 11.29 -0.86 23.83
N LEU A 64 10.41 -1.53 24.59
CA LEU A 64 10.68 -2.86 25.15
C LEU A 64 10.91 -3.90 24.05
N LYS A 65 10.06 -3.92 23.01
CA LYS A 65 10.16 -4.83 21.85
C LYS A 65 11.48 -4.69 21.08
N ARG A 66 12.16 -3.56 21.16
CA ARG A 66 13.49 -3.32 20.57
C ARG A 66 14.64 -3.94 21.37
N THR A 67 14.41 -4.32 22.62
CA THR A 67 15.46 -4.89 23.48
C THR A 67 15.78 -6.34 23.12
N ARG A 68 17.06 -6.71 23.23
CA ARG A 68 17.53 -8.11 23.03
C ARG A 68 16.83 -9.08 23.98
N ILE A 69 16.53 -8.63 25.19
CA ILE A 69 15.83 -9.44 26.20
C ILE A 69 14.42 -9.80 25.73
N TRP A 70 13.67 -8.82 25.22
CA TRP A 70 12.33 -9.06 24.67
C TRP A 70 12.38 -9.99 23.46
N GLN A 71 13.32 -9.77 22.55
CA GLN A 71 13.51 -10.62 21.36
C GLN A 71 13.79 -12.07 21.75
N ALA A 72 14.66 -12.30 22.75
CA ALA A 72 14.95 -13.63 23.26
C ALA A 72 13.74 -14.29 23.93
N LEU A 73 13.01 -13.54 24.79
CA LEU A 73 11.80 -14.03 25.45
C LEU A 73 10.70 -14.33 24.43
N ASN A 74 10.50 -13.48 23.46
CA ASN A 74 9.51 -13.69 22.40
C ASN A 74 9.86 -14.90 21.53
N GLY A 75 11.14 -15.08 21.17
CA GLY A 75 11.62 -16.27 20.49
C GLY A 75 11.35 -17.56 21.27
N LEU A 76 11.56 -17.53 22.60
CA LEU A 76 11.25 -18.67 23.47
C LEU A 76 9.73 -18.92 23.55
N MET A 77 8.93 -17.88 23.68
CA MET A 77 7.46 -17.99 23.71
C MET A 77 6.89 -18.53 22.39
N MET A 78 7.47 -18.14 21.25
CA MET A 78 7.06 -18.65 19.93
C MET A 78 7.36 -20.12 19.74
N GLN A 79 8.41 -20.67 20.40
CA GLN A 79 8.70 -22.10 20.37
C GLN A 79 7.68 -22.93 21.18
N ILE A 80 7.06 -22.33 22.20
CA ILE A 80 6.12 -22.99 23.12
C ILE A 80 4.66 -22.84 22.63
N ARG A 81 4.38 -21.92 21.71
CA ARG A 81 3.03 -21.74 21.17
C ARG A 81 2.60 -22.94 20.33
N PRO A 82 1.34 -23.43 20.49
CA PRO A 82 0.77 -24.47 19.63
C PRO A 82 0.79 -24.02 18.16
N THR A 83 0.95 -24.97 17.26
CA THR A 83 1.04 -24.75 15.81
C THR A 83 -0.19 -24.01 15.25
N ASP A 84 -1.37 -24.25 15.85
CA ASP A 84 -2.63 -23.59 15.45
C ASP A 84 -2.64 -22.07 15.72
N ALA A 85 -1.83 -21.58 16.67
CA ALA A 85 -1.70 -20.16 16.96
C ALA A 85 -0.73 -19.41 16.01
N LYS A 86 -0.05 -20.14 15.12
CA LYS A 86 0.83 -19.54 14.08
C LYS A 86 0.07 -19.19 12.80
N GLN A 87 -1.08 -19.81 12.54
CA GLN A 87 -1.90 -19.57 11.35
C GLN A 87 -2.63 -18.22 11.39
N ASP A 88 -2.83 -17.62 12.57
CA ASP A 88 -3.56 -16.35 12.73
C ASP A 88 -2.78 -15.09 12.31
N LEU A 89 -1.59 -15.21 11.70
CA LEU A 89 -0.73 -14.09 11.36
C LEU A 89 -0.48 -13.91 9.85
N GLU A 90 -1.08 -14.75 8.99
CA GLU A 90 -0.99 -14.50 7.55
C GLU A 90 -1.85 -13.29 7.18
N TRP A 91 -1.24 -12.37 6.43
CA TRP A 91 -1.94 -11.19 5.94
C TRP A 91 -2.93 -11.58 4.84
N GLU A 92 -4.21 -11.57 5.16
CA GLU A 92 -5.33 -11.88 4.25
C GLU A 92 -5.94 -10.61 3.62
N GLY A 93 -5.29 -9.46 3.73
CA GLY A 93 -5.78 -8.21 3.19
C GLY A 93 -6.85 -7.53 4.06
N MET A 94 -7.65 -6.66 3.43
CA MET A 94 -8.64 -5.83 4.13
C MET A 94 -9.79 -6.64 4.77
N GLN A 95 -10.02 -7.87 4.33
CA GLN A 95 -11.06 -8.74 4.91
C GLN A 95 -10.86 -9.01 6.40
N MET A 96 -9.61 -8.97 6.90
CA MET A 96 -9.29 -9.16 8.32
C MET A 96 -9.96 -8.12 9.23
N PHE A 97 -10.31 -6.95 8.69
CA PHE A 97 -10.90 -5.84 9.44
C PHE A 97 -12.43 -5.83 9.44
N THR A 98 -13.08 -6.67 8.65
CA THR A 98 -14.54 -6.62 8.46
C THR A 98 -15.35 -6.81 9.75
N ASN A 99 -14.79 -7.51 10.72
CA ASN A 99 -15.38 -7.70 12.04
C ASN A 99 -14.97 -6.64 13.08
N HIS A 100 -14.09 -5.71 12.72
CA HIS A 100 -13.49 -4.70 13.62
C HIS A 100 -14.05 -3.31 13.32
N ARG A 101 -15.39 -3.19 13.32
CA ARG A 101 -16.09 -1.94 13.11
C ARG A 101 -15.89 -0.93 14.24
N VAL A 102 -15.71 0.33 13.87
CA VAL A 102 -15.57 1.45 14.79
C VAL A 102 -16.54 2.56 14.36
N PRO A 103 -17.77 2.60 14.91
CA PRO A 103 -18.73 3.66 14.63
C PRO A 103 -18.19 5.05 14.95
N HIS A 104 -18.79 6.08 14.38
CA HIS A 104 -18.34 7.46 14.54
C HIS A 104 -18.44 7.97 15.99
N ASP A 105 -19.36 7.42 16.78
CA ASP A 105 -19.61 7.73 18.18
C ASP A 105 -18.91 6.78 19.16
N ASP A 106 -18.02 5.94 18.66
CA ASP A 106 -17.22 5.05 19.50
C ASP A 106 -16.27 5.90 20.37
N PRO A 107 -16.34 5.77 21.72
CA PRO A 107 -15.54 6.59 22.63
C PRO A 107 -14.02 6.42 22.46
N ARG A 108 -13.57 5.33 21.81
CA ARG A 108 -12.14 5.11 21.48
C ARG A 108 -11.62 6.07 20.42
N MET A 109 -12.50 6.68 19.61
CA MET A 109 -12.11 7.61 18.56
C MET A 109 -11.42 8.86 19.08
N ASP A 110 -11.82 9.38 20.25
CA ASP A 110 -11.11 10.52 20.87
C ASP A 110 -9.65 10.15 21.21
N GLY A 111 -9.43 8.92 21.65
CA GLY A 111 -8.07 8.40 21.85
C GLY A 111 -7.27 8.29 20.55
N VAL A 112 -7.89 7.86 19.44
CA VAL A 112 -7.24 7.80 18.12
C VAL A 112 -6.78 9.18 17.67
N TYR A 113 -7.67 10.17 17.71
CA TYR A 113 -7.34 11.54 17.30
C TYR A 113 -6.27 12.16 18.19
N GLY A 114 -6.36 11.99 19.51
CA GLY A 114 -5.32 12.47 20.43
C GLY A 114 -3.97 11.77 20.22
N HIS A 115 -3.96 10.47 19.90
CA HIS A 115 -2.73 9.76 19.56
C HIS A 115 -2.14 10.27 18.24
N PHE A 116 -2.97 10.49 17.22
CA PHE A 116 -2.53 11.01 15.93
C PHE A 116 -1.91 12.39 16.08
N GLU A 117 -2.59 13.32 16.75
CA GLU A 117 -2.11 14.68 17.03
C GLU A 117 -0.74 14.67 17.74
N ASN A 118 -0.63 13.92 18.83
CA ASN A 118 0.62 13.84 19.59
C ASN A 118 1.75 13.16 18.78
N ASN A 119 1.44 12.07 18.06
CA ASN A 119 2.45 11.40 17.24
C ASN A 119 2.92 12.29 16.10
N LEU A 120 2.01 13.01 15.45
CA LEU A 120 2.33 13.88 14.33
C LEU A 120 3.21 15.06 14.80
N ALA A 121 2.87 15.69 15.91
CA ALA A 121 3.70 16.74 16.50
C ALA A 121 5.12 16.23 16.84
N ASP A 122 5.22 15.08 17.49
CA ASP A 122 6.53 14.49 17.84
C ASP A 122 7.33 14.01 16.62
N ILE A 123 6.68 13.58 15.53
CA ILE A 123 7.33 13.25 14.24
C ILE A 123 7.94 14.51 13.64
N ILE A 124 7.17 15.60 13.59
CA ILE A 124 7.62 16.90 13.07
C ILE A 124 8.83 17.37 13.88
N GLU A 125 8.71 17.48 15.20
CA GLU A 125 9.81 17.89 16.08
C GLU A 125 11.06 17.01 15.91
N THR A 126 10.86 15.68 15.79
CA THR A 126 11.97 14.73 15.58
C THR A 126 12.70 14.98 14.27
N LEU A 127 11.99 15.24 13.16
CA LEU A 127 12.60 15.46 11.86
C LEU A 127 13.26 16.84 11.76
N GLN A 128 12.63 17.88 12.31
CA GLN A 128 13.21 19.21 12.43
C GLN A 128 14.48 19.20 13.28
N GLY A 129 14.47 18.47 14.41
CA GLY A 129 15.65 18.28 15.28
C GLY A 129 16.81 17.56 14.58
N LYS A 130 16.58 16.94 13.41
CA LYS A 130 17.58 16.32 12.54
C LYS A 130 17.97 17.18 11.34
N GLY A 131 17.61 18.46 11.36
CA GLY A 131 17.97 19.43 10.33
C GLY A 131 17.09 19.46 9.10
N MET A 132 15.93 18.79 9.12
CA MET A 132 15.04 18.72 7.95
C MET A 132 13.96 19.81 8.00
N HIS A 133 13.67 20.41 6.85
CA HIS A 133 12.46 21.18 6.65
C HIS A 133 11.30 20.20 6.41
N VAL A 134 10.23 20.31 7.19
CA VAL A 134 9.09 19.38 7.10
C VAL A 134 7.98 19.98 6.24
N LEU A 135 7.54 19.23 5.23
CA LEU A 135 6.33 19.51 4.47
C LEU A 135 5.21 18.61 4.97
N LEU A 136 4.25 19.21 5.65
CA LEU A 136 3.09 18.53 6.21
C LEU A 136 1.91 18.65 5.25
N SER A 137 1.42 17.52 4.74
CA SER A 137 0.35 17.49 3.74
C SER A 137 -0.98 17.04 4.34
N SER A 138 -2.07 17.74 3.98
CA SER A 138 -3.42 17.18 4.11
C SER A 138 -3.60 15.94 3.21
N VAL A 139 -4.55 15.07 3.55
CA VAL A 139 -4.73 13.75 2.92
C VAL A 139 -5.94 13.74 2.00
N PRO A 140 -5.76 13.76 0.67
CA PRO A 140 -6.85 13.58 -0.27
C PRO A 140 -7.40 12.15 -0.23
N VAL A 141 -8.72 12.01 -0.30
CA VAL A 141 -9.43 10.72 -0.37
C VAL A 141 -10.51 10.76 -1.43
N ASN A 142 -10.94 9.58 -1.91
CA ASN A 142 -12.06 9.48 -2.82
C ASN A 142 -13.38 9.71 -2.07
N LEU A 143 -13.96 10.88 -2.25
CA LEU A 143 -15.26 11.23 -1.69
C LEU A 143 -16.42 10.80 -2.60
N ARG A 144 -16.26 11.09 -3.91
CA ARG A 144 -17.34 10.96 -4.90
C ARG A 144 -17.67 9.52 -5.27
N HIS A 145 -16.68 8.67 -5.39
CA HIS A 145 -16.84 7.33 -5.97
C HIS A 145 -16.41 6.19 -5.04
N SER A 146 -16.21 6.48 -3.75
CA SER A 146 -16.00 5.45 -2.74
C SER A 146 -17.12 5.50 -1.72
N ALA A 147 -18.15 4.68 -1.92
CA ALA A 147 -19.19 4.49 -0.93
C ALA A 147 -18.60 4.01 0.41
N PRO A 148 -19.24 4.28 1.55
CA PRO A 148 -18.81 3.74 2.84
C PRO A 148 -18.64 2.22 2.78
N PHE A 149 -17.58 1.73 3.40
CA PHE A 149 -17.35 0.30 3.50
C PHE A 149 -18.31 -0.38 4.44
N LEU A 150 -18.73 0.33 5.50
CA LEU A 150 -19.72 -0.17 6.44
C LEU A 150 -20.56 0.97 7.03
N SER A 151 -21.87 0.86 6.86
CA SER A 151 -22.84 1.73 7.52
C SER A 151 -23.46 1.03 8.74
N VAL A 152 -23.52 1.73 9.86
CA VAL A 152 -24.12 1.24 11.09
C VAL A 152 -25.36 2.06 11.40
N ARG A 153 -26.48 1.40 11.70
CA ARG A 153 -27.71 2.09 12.11
C ARG A 153 -27.58 2.67 13.50
N SER A 154 -28.23 3.81 13.71
CA SER A 154 -28.34 4.42 15.03
C SER A 154 -29.01 3.47 16.01
N ALA A 155 -28.53 3.48 17.25
CA ALA A 155 -29.13 2.68 18.33
C ALA A 155 -30.52 3.23 18.70
N GLY A 156 -31.44 2.35 19.14
CA GLY A 156 -32.72 2.73 19.70
C GLY A 156 -33.86 2.95 18.69
N LEU A 157 -33.65 2.69 17.41
CA LEU A 157 -34.73 2.71 16.41
C LEU A 157 -35.71 1.54 16.67
N SER A 158 -37.00 1.82 16.62
CA SER A 158 -38.06 0.78 16.67
C SER A 158 -38.10 -0.01 15.36
N ASP A 159 -38.68 -1.21 15.40
CA ASP A 159 -38.88 -2.03 14.19
C ASP A 159 -39.69 -1.28 13.12
N GLU A 160 -40.69 -0.49 13.53
CA GLU A 160 -41.48 0.33 12.61
C GLU A 160 -40.63 1.42 11.94
N GLN A 161 -39.77 2.10 12.69
CA GLN A 161 -38.85 3.08 12.15
C GLN A 161 -37.85 2.46 11.19
N ILE A 162 -37.33 1.26 11.52
CA ILE A 162 -36.42 0.51 10.64
C ILE A 162 -37.14 0.14 9.32
N ASP A 163 -38.39 -0.27 9.37
CA ASP A 163 -39.14 -0.62 8.16
C ASP A 163 -39.47 0.61 7.31
N GLN A 164 -39.82 1.74 7.94
CA GLN A 164 -40.02 3.03 7.26
C GLN A 164 -38.71 3.50 6.60
N TRP A 165 -37.58 3.44 7.32
CA TRP A 165 -36.26 3.76 6.78
C TRP A 165 -35.89 2.88 5.58
N ARG A 166 -36.13 1.55 5.68
CA ARG A 166 -35.86 0.62 4.56
C ARG A 166 -36.71 0.94 3.35
N ALA A 167 -38.00 1.26 3.55
CA ALA A 167 -38.90 1.63 2.48
C ALA A 167 -38.41 2.92 1.78
N ALA A 168 -38.10 3.96 2.54
CA ALA A 168 -37.59 5.23 2.01
C ALA A 168 -36.26 5.03 1.24
N THR A 169 -35.32 4.30 1.82
CA THR A 169 -34.03 4.03 1.16
C THR A 169 -34.20 3.25 -0.15
N ARG A 170 -35.11 2.26 -0.18
CA ARG A 170 -35.44 1.49 -1.39
C ARG A 170 -36.03 2.38 -2.46
N SER A 171 -37.07 3.17 -2.11
CA SER A 171 -37.74 4.09 -3.06
C SER A 171 -36.73 5.12 -3.62
N GLY A 172 -35.82 5.62 -2.77
CA GLY A 172 -34.75 6.52 -3.21
C GLY A 172 -33.80 5.85 -4.21
N ALA A 173 -33.43 4.59 -3.97
CA ALA A 173 -32.58 3.84 -4.89
C ALA A 173 -33.28 3.55 -6.23
N GLU A 174 -34.56 3.13 -6.19
CA GLU A 174 -35.39 2.88 -7.38
C GLU A 174 -35.56 4.17 -8.21
N SER A 175 -35.79 5.32 -7.54
CA SER A 175 -35.88 6.63 -8.22
C SER A 175 -34.54 7.03 -8.86
N ALA A 176 -33.41 6.81 -8.17
CA ALA A 176 -32.07 7.10 -8.69
C ALA A 176 -31.73 6.21 -9.91
N ASP A 177 -32.08 4.90 -9.85
CA ASP A 177 -31.87 3.96 -10.96
C ASP A 177 -32.72 4.33 -12.19
N ALA A 178 -33.90 4.95 -11.96
CA ALA A 178 -34.77 5.48 -13.02
C ALA A 178 -34.34 6.87 -13.53
N GLY A 179 -33.31 7.52 -12.94
CA GLY A 179 -32.88 8.87 -13.24
C GLY A 179 -33.78 9.98 -12.70
N ASN A 180 -34.72 9.65 -11.79
CA ASN A 180 -35.64 10.59 -11.15
C ASN A 180 -34.97 11.18 -9.89
N TRP A 181 -34.02 12.09 -10.08
CA TRP A 181 -33.16 12.59 -9.02
C TRP A 181 -33.89 13.39 -7.94
N ASP A 182 -34.91 14.20 -8.29
CA ASP A 182 -35.73 14.95 -7.31
C ASP A 182 -36.44 14.01 -6.34
N ASP A 183 -37.04 12.93 -6.87
CA ASP A 183 -37.71 11.91 -6.05
C ASP A 183 -36.68 11.15 -5.20
N ALA A 184 -35.50 10.84 -5.78
CA ALA A 184 -34.44 10.17 -5.06
C ALA A 184 -33.96 11.02 -3.85
N VAL A 185 -33.75 12.32 -4.04
CA VAL A 185 -33.39 13.26 -2.97
C VAL A 185 -34.48 13.25 -1.88
N THR A 186 -35.74 13.38 -2.26
CA THR A 186 -36.86 13.41 -1.33
C THR A 186 -36.91 12.12 -0.47
N HIS A 187 -36.75 10.97 -1.08
CA HIS A 187 -36.76 9.69 -0.37
C HIS A 187 -35.53 9.48 0.51
N PHE A 188 -34.33 9.85 0.07
CA PHE A 188 -33.12 9.75 0.90
C PHE A 188 -33.15 10.74 2.07
N GLN A 189 -33.71 11.94 1.89
CA GLN A 189 -33.92 12.87 2.99
C GLN A 189 -34.89 12.29 4.04
N ALA A 190 -36.01 11.72 3.59
CA ALA A 190 -36.94 11.04 4.50
C ALA A 190 -36.31 9.86 5.25
N ALA A 191 -35.40 9.13 4.61
CA ALA A 191 -34.62 8.09 5.29
C ALA A 191 -33.67 8.68 6.35
N LEU A 192 -33.02 9.82 6.08
CA LEU A 192 -32.14 10.51 7.02
C LEU A 192 -32.89 11.19 8.18
N GLU A 193 -34.14 11.56 8.01
CA GLU A 193 -35.01 12.01 9.15
C GLU A 193 -35.20 10.89 10.19
N ILE A 194 -35.18 9.63 9.75
CA ILE A 194 -35.31 8.46 10.63
C ILE A 194 -33.96 8.03 11.20
N ASP A 195 -32.95 7.92 10.35
CA ASP A 195 -31.58 7.52 10.75
C ASP A 195 -30.52 8.46 10.16
N PRO A 196 -30.23 9.57 10.84
CA PRO A 196 -29.23 10.55 10.38
C PRO A 196 -27.76 10.05 10.50
N GLY A 197 -27.55 8.87 11.07
CA GLY A 197 -26.23 8.27 11.25
C GLY A 197 -25.85 7.24 10.18
N TYR A 198 -26.72 6.96 9.22
CA TYR A 198 -26.47 5.90 8.24
C TYR A 198 -25.63 6.42 7.06
N ALA A 199 -24.37 6.04 7.02
CA ALA A 199 -23.36 6.57 6.10
C ALA A 199 -23.77 6.41 4.60
N ASP A 200 -24.26 5.24 4.19
CA ASP A 200 -24.61 4.97 2.78
C ASP A 200 -25.81 5.81 2.29
N THR A 201 -26.75 6.18 3.18
CA THR A 201 -27.84 7.08 2.81
C THR A 201 -27.31 8.48 2.47
N HIS A 202 -26.32 8.99 3.24
CA HIS A 202 -25.66 10.24 2.92
C HIS A 202 -24.92 10.16 1.58
N PHE A 203 -24.20 9.07 1.30
CA PHE A 203 -23.49 8.87 0.04
C PHE A 203 -24.45 8.87 -1.17
N ARG A 204 -25.58 8.18 -1.06
CA ARG A 204 -26.61 8.12 -2.12
C ARG A 204 -27.30 9.46 -2.32
N LEU A 205 -27.62 10.16 -1.22
CA LEU A 205 -28.16 11.53 -1.29
C LEU A 205 -27.19 12.49 -1.97
N ALA A 206 -25.91 12.42 -1.62
CA ALA A 206 -24.87 13.22 -2.27
C ALA A 206 -24.81 13.00 -3.78
N SER A 207 -24.88 11.73 -4.21
CA SER A 207 -24.91 11.37 -5.63
C SER A 207 -26.16 11.92 -6.34
N ALA A 208 -27.34 11.85 -5.71
CA ALA A 208 -28.58 12.40 -6.27
C ALA A 208 -28.53 13.94 -6.39
N LEU A 209 -28.06 14.64 -5.35
CA LEU A 209 -27.86 16.10 -5.34
C LEU A 209 -26.86 16.54 -6.41
N GLU A 210 -25.78 15.80 -6.59
CA GLU A 210 -24.79 16.06 -7.64
C GLU A 210 -25.39 15.97 -9.03
N ASN A 211 -26.26 14.99 -9.29
CA ASN A 211 -26.96 14.83 -10.56
C ASN A 211 -27.98 15.97 -10.81
N LEU A 212 -28.48 16.61 -9.76
CA LEU A 212 -29.30 17.82 -9.85
C LEU A 212 -28.45 19.12 -9.98
N GLY A 213 -27.13 19.02 -9.88
CA GLY A 213 -26.21 20.16 -9.95
C GLY A 213 -26.01 20.89 -8.62
N ASP A 214 -26.54 20.39 -7.51
CA ASP A 214 -26.29 20.96 -6.17
C ASP A 214 -24.99 20.39 -5.58
N HIS A 215 -23.87 20.83 -6.15
CA HIS A 215 -22.55 20.37 -5.78
C HIS A 215 -22.16 20.75 -4.34
N GLN A 216 -22.74 21.83 -3.79
CA GLN A 216 -22.43 22.26 -2.42
C GLN A 216 -23.07 21.31 -1.38
N GLN A 217 -24.33 21.00 -1.53
CA GLN A 217 -24.98 20.05 -0.65
C GLN A 217 -24.41 18.63 -0.86
N ALA A 218 -24.14 18.25 -2.11
CA ALA A 218 -23.48 16.97 -2.41
C ALA A 218 -22.15 16.81 -1.67
N LYS A 219 -21.30 17.83 -1.66
CA LYS A 219 -20.03 17.84 -0.89
C LYS A 219 -20.26 17.57 0.58
N ALA A 220 -21.20 18.29 1.20
CA ALA A 220 -21.48 18.13 2.62
C ALA A 220 -21.95 16.69 2.98
N HIS A 221 -22.76 16.09 2.12
CA HIS A 221 -23.22 14.72 2.31
C HIS A 221 -22.15 13.68 2.01
N TYR A 222 -21.27 13.87 1.02
CA TYR A 222 -20.13 12.99 0.81
C TYR A 222 -19.15 13.02 2.00
N GLN A 223 -18.85 14.21 2.55
CA GLN A 223 -18.03 14.33 3.76
C GLN A 223 -18.69 13.63 4.95
N ARG A 224 -20.00 13.82 5.11
CA ARG A 224 -20.74 13.14 6.19
C ARG A 224 -20.72 11.63 6.05
N ALA A 225 -20.84 11.11 4.82
CA ALA A 225 -20.72 9.67 4.53
C ALA A 225 -19.32 9.11 4.89
N LEU A 226 -18.26 9.87 4.62
CA LEU A 226 -16.89 9.54 5.02
C LEU A 226 -16.75 9.48 6.55
N ASP A 227 -17.23 10.50 7.27
CA ASP A 227 -17.10 10.61 8.72
C ASP A 227 -17.91 9.54 9.47
N LEU A 228 -18.99 9.04 8.87
CA LEU A 228 -19.85 8.00 9.42
C LEU A 228 -19.44 6.57 9.06
N ASP A 229 -18.47 6.37 8.16
CA ASP A 229 -18.00 5.04 7.78
C ASP A 229 -17.42 4.29 8.99
N ALA A 230 -17.96 3.13 9.30
CA ALA A 230 -17.54 2.33 10.45
C ALA A 230 -16.37 1.37 10.16
N LEU A 231 -15.97 1.23 8.90
CA LEU A 231 -14.70 0.61 8.49
C LEU A 231 -13.80 1.71 7.91
N ARG A 232 -13.01 2.34 8.78
CA ARG A 232 -12.31 3.60 8.54
C ARG A 232 -10.95 3.40 7.89
N PHE A 233 -10.96 3.16 6.58
CA PHE A 233 -9.74 3.04 5.75
C PHE A 233 -9.34 4.35 5.07
N ARG A 234 -10.06 5.44 5.35
CA ARG A 234 -9.79 6.78 4.80
C ARG A 234 -9.59 7.79 5.93
N ALA A 235 -8.71 8.75 5.71
CA ALA A 235 -8.62 9.91 6.59
C ALA A 235 -9.96 10.64 6.59
N ASP A 236 -10.58 10.76 7.75
CA ASP A 236 -11.83 11.51 7.92
C ASP A 236 -11.57 13.02 8.07
N THR A 237 -12.65 13.79 8.13
CA THR A 237 -12.57 15.26 8.23
C THR A 237 -11.76 15.71 9.45
N ARG A 238 -11.85 14.99 10.57
CA ARG A 238 -11.13 15.36 11.81
C ARG A 238 -9.62 15.12 11.71
N ILE A 239 -9.19 14.09 10.99
CA ILE A 239 -7.76 13.83 10.70
C ILE A 239 -7.16 15.02 9.92
N ASN A 240 -7.80 15.46 8.83
CA ASN A 240 -7.30 16.61 8.08
C ASN A 240 -7.31 17.90 8.90
N ARG A 241 -8.34 18.11 9.73
CA ARG A 241 -8.37 19.27 10.65
C ARG A 241 -7.21 19.27 11.63
N ILE A 242 -6.85 18.12 12.22
CA ILE A 242 -5.67 18.03 13.10
C ILE A 242 -4.40 18.42 12.35
N ILE A 243 -4.23 17.98 11.11
CA ILE A 243 -3.09 18.36 10.27
C ILE A 243 -3.05 19.87 10.06
N GLU A 244 -4.18 20.47 9.70
CA GLU A 244 -4.34 21.91 9.49
C GLU A 244 -4.07 22.71 10.79
N ASP A 245 -4.63 22.27 11.92
CA ASP A 245 -4.46 22.92 13.22
C ASP A 245 -2.99 22.90 13.70
N ILE A 246 -2.28 21.79 13.51
CA ILE A 246 -0.84 21.70 13.80
C ILE A 246 -0.05 22.66 12.92
N ALA A 247 -0.34 22.70 11.62
CA ALA A 247 0.33 23.61 10.70
C ALA A 247 0.07 25.09 11.03
N ALA A 248 -1.17 25.43 11.36
CA ALA A 248 -1.57 26.80 11.69
C ALA A 248 -1.08 27.26 13.09
N GLY A 249 -0.87 26.32 14.01
CA GLY A 249 -0.43 26.60 15.37
C GLY A 249 1.09 26.82 15.53
N THR A 250 1.86 26.76 14.45
CA THR A 250 3.32 26.80 14.46
C THR A 250 3.84 27.94 13.59
N ASP A 251 4.57 28.89 14.21
CA ASP A 251 5.31 29.97 13.49
C ASP A 251 6.75 29.52 13.14
N ASP A 252 6.95 28.25 12.85
CA ASP A 252 8.27 27.69 12.57
C ASP A 252 8.55 27.69 11.07
N GLU A 253 9.57 28.44 10.65
CA GLU A 253 10.00 28.54 9.25
C GLU A 253 10.46 27.20 8.65
N THR A 254 10.69 26.18 9.48
CA THR A 254 11.06 24.82 9.04
C THR A 254 9.87 23.87 8.90
N LEU A 255 8.63 24.36 9.03
CA LEU A 255 7.41 23.64 8.73
C LEU A 255 6.61 24.36 7.63
N SER A 256 6.28 23.66 6.56
CA SER A 256 5.39 24.14 5.50
C SER A 256 4.15 23.27 5.39
N PHE A 257 2.98 23.90 5.31
CA PHE A 257 1.73 23.18 5.03
C PHE A 257 1.52 23.06 3.50
N VAL A 258 1.14 21.85 3.07
CA VAL A 258 0.78 21.54 1.68
C VAL A 258 -0.68 21.06 1.67
N ASP A 259 -1.60 21.91 1.22
CA ASP A 259 -3.02 21.55 1.19
C ASP A 259 -3.36 20.71 -0.04
N SER A 260 -2.92 19.45 -0.02
CA SER A 260 -3.17 18.50 -1.09
C SER A 260 -4.65 18.14 -1.23
N ALA A 261 -5.42 18.16 -0.13
CA ALA A 261 -6.86 17.90 -0.17
C ALA A 261 -7.60 18.99 -0.94
N ALA A 262 -7.28 20.28 -0.70
CA ALA A 262 -7.84 21.38 -1.47
C ALA A 262 -7.37 21.36 -2.92
N ALA A 263 -6.13 21.00 -3.21
CA ALA A 263 -5.62 20.85 -4.58
C ALA A 263 -6.39 19.77 -5.37
N PHE A 264 -6.68 18.64 -4.74
CA PHE A 264 -7.51 17.59 -5.35
C PHE A 264 -8.95 18.04 -5.57
N GLU A 265 -9.53 18.77 -4.61
CA GLU A 265 -10.85 19.37 -4.78
C GLU A 265 -10.86 20.36 -5.97
N HIS A 266 -9.87 21.24 -6.05
CA HIS A 266 -9.75 22.20 -7.15
C HIS A 266 -9.63 21.50 -8.50
N ALA A 267 -8.80 20.46 -8.61
CA ALA A 267 -8.63 19.67 -9.82
C ALA A 267 -9.86 18.82 -10.20
N SER A 268 -10.82 18.69 -9.29
CA SER A 268 -12.07 17.94 -9.51
C SER A 268 -13.30 18.79 -9.76
N GLN A 269 -13.20 20.12 -9.63
CA GLN A 269 -14.34 21.04 -9.78
C GLN A 269 -15.13 20.82 -11.07
N PRO A 270 -16.47 20.95 -11.04
CA PRO A 270 -17.33 21.33 -9.89
C PRO A 270 -17.62 20.15 -8.93
N PHE A 271 -17.11 18.98 -9.20
CA PHE A 271 -17.31 17.76 -8.44
C PHE A 271 -16.30 17.60 -7.29
N GLN A 272 -16.50 16.57 -6.48
CA GLN A 272 -15.54 16.15 -5.46
C GLN A 272 -14.49 15.19 -6.03
N PRO A 273 -13.31 15.03 -5.38
CA PRO A 273 -12.30 14.06 -5.77
C PRO A 273 -12.88 12.63 -5.89
N GLY A 274 -12.58 11.99 -7.00
CA GLY A 274 -13.07 10.68 -7.35
C GLY A 274 -12.16 9.96 -8.34
N TRP A 275 -12.74 9.16 -9.22
CA TRP A 275 -11.99 8.37 -10.23
C TRP A 275 -11.26 9.20 -11.29
N ASN A 276 -11.42 10.51 -11.27
CA ASN A 276 -10.60 11.44 -12.07
C ASN A 276 -9.16 11.56 -11.54
N LEU A 277 -8.94 11.29 -10.24
CA LEU A 277 -7.64 11.41 -9.56
C LEU A 277 -7.27 10.15 -8.77
N LEU A 278 -8.23 9.26 -8.47
CA LEU A 278 -8.02 8.07 -7.65
C LEU A 278 -8.49 6.81 -8.38
N LEU A 279 -7.89 5.68 -8.02
CA LEU A 279 -8.24 4.36 -8.54
C LEU A 279 -9.38 3.72 -7.76
N GLU A 280 -9.39 3.90 -6.43
CA GLU A 280 -10.40 3.39 -5.51
C GLU A 280 -10.53 4.36 -4.31
N HIS A 281 -10.51 3.91 -3.05
CA HIS A 281 -10.77 4.77 -1.89
C HIS A 281 -9.63 5.74 -1.52
N VAL A 282 -8.35 5.35 -1.73
CA VAL A 282 -7.18 6.15 -1.30
C VAL A 282 -6.00 6.14 -2.28
N HIS A 283 -5.91 5.19 -3.21
CA HIS A 283 -4.77 5.12 -4.13
C HIS A 283 -4.96 6.06 -5.31
N TYR A 284 -3.99 6.96 -5.49
CA TYR A 284 -4.02 7.96 -6.56
C TYR A 284 -3.67 7.31 -7.90
N ASP A 285 -4.35 7.73 -8.96
CA ASP A 285 -3.89 7.43 -10.31
C ASP A 285 -2.76 8.39 -10.74
N PHE A 286 -2.33 8.31 -12.00
CA PHE A 286 -1.30 9.20 -12.51
C PHE A 286 -1.67 10.69 -12.38
N ALA A 287 -2.93 11.05 -12.63
CA ALA A 287 -3.38 12.44 -12.54
C ALA A 287 -3.36 12.93 -11.08
N GLY A 288 -3.82 12.10 -10.13
CA GLY A 288 -3.75 12.41 -8.71
C GLY A 288 -2.30 12.53 -8.21
N ASN A 289 -1.44 11.59 -8.59
CA ASN A 289 -0.01 11.67 -8.26
C ASN A 289 0.65 12.91 -8.86
N HIS A 290 0.23 13.35 -10.07
CA HIS A 290 0.73 14.58 -10.68
C HIS A 290 0.32 15.83 -9.88
N VAL A 291 -0.96 15.93 -9.47
CA VAL A 291 -1.44 17.04 -8.62
C VAL A 291 -0.65 17.09 -7.32
N LEU A 292 -0.53 15.96 -6.63
CA LEU A 292 0.23 15.86 -5.36
C LEU A 292 1.70 16.28 -5.55
N ALA A 293 2.34 15.77 -6.60
CA ALA A 293 3.73 16.09 -6.88
C ALA A 293 3.94 17.58 -7.24
N ALA A 294 2.98 18.20 -7.92
CA ALA A 294 3.02 19.63 -8.24
C ALA A 294 2.98 20.50 -6.98
N GLU A 295 2.08 20.20 -6.05
CA GLU A 295 1.96 20.91 -4.76
C GLU A 295 3.22 20.76 -3.90
N ILE A 296 3.70 19.52 -3.73
CA ILE A 296 4.91 19.25 -2.95
C ILE A 296 6.14 19.93 -3.57
N SER A 297 6.34 19.78 -4.89
CA SER A 297 7.49 20.38 -5.56
C SER A 297 7.43 21.91 -5.56
N GLY A 298 6.24 22.50 -5.69
CA GLY A 298 6.03 23.93 -5.52
C GLY A 298 6.47 24.42 -4.15
N SER A 299 6.04 23.74 -3.10
CA SER A 299 6.46 24.05 -1.73
C SER A 299 7.97 23.92 -1.53
N ILE A 300 8.61 22.87 -2.05
CA ILE A 300 10.08 22.69 -1.99
C ILE A 300 10.80 23.83 -2.70
N VAL A 301 10.40 24.17 -3.91
CA VAL A 301 11.08 25.22 -4.70
C VAL A 301 10.92 26.58 -4.05
N ASN A 302 9.74 26.90 -3.53
CA ASN A 302 9.49 28.16 -2.82
C ASN A 302 10.39 28.28 -1.57
N ASN A 303 10.59 27.20 -0.83
CA ASN A 303 11.49 27.17 0.33
C ASN A 303 12.98 27.30 -0.04
N LEU A 304 13.41 26.68 -1.16
CA LEU A 304 14.81 26.71 -1.60
C LEU A 304 15.23 28.01 -2.25
N ALA A 305 14.35 28.60 -3.07
CA ALA A 305 14.74 29.63 -4.01
C ALA A 305 14.04 30.98 -3.79
N ALA A 306 13.08 31.07 -2.86
CA ALA A 306 12.17 32.21 -2.74
C ALA A 306 11.64 32.65 -4.14
N ASN A 307 11.30 31.67 -4.98
CA ASN A 307 10.94 31.86 -6.38
C ASN A 307 9.44 31.68 -6.57
N ASP A 308 8.70 32.74 -6.52
CA ASP A 308 7.24 32.76 -6.69
C ASP A 308 6.77 32.39 -8.13
N ASN A 309 7.69 32.11 -9.04
CA ASN A 309 7.40 31.82 -10.45
C ASN A 309 7.57 30.33 -10.80
N TYR A 310 7.51 29.42 -9.80
CA TYR A 310 7.53 28.00 -10.10
C TYR A 310 6.23 27.57 -10.78
N GLU A 311 6.34 27.03 -11.98
CA GLU A 311 5.25 26.38 -12.69
C GLU A 311 5.54 24.87 -12.79
N PRO A 312 4.64 24.00 -12.27
CA PRO A 312 4.82 22.57 -12.42
C PRO A 312 4.72 22.16 -13.90
N LEU A 313 5.51 21.15 -14.28
CA LEU A 313 5.43 20.61 -15.63
C LEU A 313 4.04 20.04 -15.91
N PRO A 314 3.48 20.27 -17.12
CA PRO A 314 2.19 19.70 -17.50
C PRO A 314 2.18 18.16 -17.42
N ALA A 315 1.05 17.56 -17.02
CA ALA A 315 0.91 16.12 -16.87
C ALA A 315 1.37 15.29 -18.10
N PRO A 316 1.08 15.67 -19.35
CA PRO A 316 1.59 14.95 -20.52
C PRO A 316 3.12 14.95 -20.64
N GLU A 317 3.76 16.05 -20.26
CA GLU A 317 5.22 16.15 -20.27
C GLU A 317 5.84 15.28 -19.16
N VAL A 318 5.25 15.30 -17.97
CA VAL A 318 5.68 14.42 -16.88
C VAL A 318 5.50 12.96 -17.29
N ALA A 319 4.33 12.59 -17.84
CA ALA A 319 4.06 11.24 -18.35
C ALA A 319 5.14 10.77 -19.33
N ARG A 320 5.50 11.64 -20.28
CA ARG A 320 6.57 11.35 -21.25
C ARG A 320 7.92 11.14 -20.57
N ARG A 321 8.29 12.00 -19.59
CA ARG A 321 9.58 11.93 -18.89
C ARG A 321 9.72 10.71 -18.00
N VAL A 322 8.63 10.24 -17.37
CA VAL A 322 8.64 9.04 -16.53
C VAL A 322 8.26 7.77 -17.30
N GLY A 323 7.98 7.88 -18.61
CA GLY A 323 7.62 6.74 -19.45
C GLY A 323 6.27 6.10 -19.10
N PHE A 324 5.31 6.91 -18.68
CA PHE A 324 3.93 6.48 -18.36
C PHE A 324 3.05 6.52 -19.65
N PRO A 325 2.05 5.60 -19.83
CA PRO A 325 1.84 4.40 -19.00
C PRO A 325 2.81 3.26 -19.38
N ASN A 326 2.96 2.31 -18.48
CA ASN A 326 3.86 1.17 -18.61
C ASN A 326 3.20 -0.14 -18.15
N HIS A 327 3.93 -1.26 -18.15
CA HIS A 327 3.42 -2.55 -17.70
C HIS A 327 3.10 -2.59 -16.20
N ASP A 328 3.81 -1.83 -15.37
CA ASP A 328 3.52 -1.75 -13.92
C ASP A 328 2.13 -1.15 -13.69
N THR A 329 1.73 -0.15 -14.51
CA THR A 329 0.38 0.43 -14.45
C THR A 329 -0.71 -0.61 -14.75
N ILE A 330 -0.46 -1.51 -15.72
CA ILE A 330 -1.36 -2.64 -16.01
C ILE A 330 -1.45 -3.57 -14.80
N ALA A 331 -0.29 -3.97 -14.26
CA ALA A 331 -0.22 -4.88 -13.12
C ALA A 331 -0.88 -4.29 -11.86
N GLU A 332 -0.71 -2.99 -11.61
CA GLU A 332 -1.37 -2.27 -10.52
C GLU A 332 -2.90 -2.36 -10.63
N ILE A 333 -3.46 -2.06 -11.79
CA ILE A 333 -4.91 -2.13 -12.01
C ILE A 333 -5.41 -3.57 -11.85
N GLN A 334 -4.68 -4.58 -12.36
CA GLN A 334 -5.02 -5.99 -12.20
C GLN A 334 -4.98 -6.44 -10.72
N ASN A 335 -3.99 -5.97 -9.95
CA ASN A 335 -3.92 -6.23 -8.52
C ASN A 335 -5.11 -5.61 -7.78
N LEU A 336 -5.50 -4.37 -8.14
CA LEU A 336 -6.69 -3.74 -7.58
C LEU A 336 -7.98 -4.49 -7.96
N GLN A 337 -8.10 -4.96 -9.21
CA GLN A 337 -9.24 -5.82 -9.59
C GLN A 337 -9.30 -7.11 -8.77
N GLY A 338 -8.17 -7.71 -8.43
CA GLY A 338 -8.10 -8.84 -7.50
C GLY A 338 -8.51 -8.44 -6.08
N MET A 339 -8.01 -7.32 -5.57
CA MET A 339 -8.28 -6.84 -4.22
C MET A 339 -9.78 -6.54 -4.01
N ILE A 340 -10.42 -5.85 -4.96
CA ILE A 340 -11.83 -5.46 -4.81
C ILE A 340 -12.81 -6.64 -4.84
N GLN A 341 -12.40 -7.83 -5.27
CA GLN A 341 -13.24 -9.04 -5.24
C GLN A 341 -13.45 -9.56 -3.82
N HIS A 342 -12.65 -9.11 -2.85
CA HIS A 342 -12.69 -9.54 -1.47
C HIS A 342 -13.33 -8.49 -0.55
N PRO A 343 -13.95 -8.90 0.56
CA PRO A 343 -14.46 -7.96 1.55
C PRO A 343 -13.36 -6.97 2.00
N PRO A 344 -13.73 -5.70 2.26
CA PRO A 344 -15.09 -5.17 2.38
C PRO A 344 -15.70 -4.62 1.06
N PHE A 345 -14.99 -4.57 -0.05
CA PHE A 345 -15.40 -3.91 -1.30
C PHE A 345 -16.76 -4.38 -1.84
N PRO A 346 -17.06 -5.72 -1.92
CA PRO A 346 -18.35 -6.17 -2.44
C PRO A 346 -19.56 -5.71 -1.61
N GLY A 347 -19.33 -5.21 -0.38
CA GLY A 347 -20.36 -4.64 0.48
C GLY A 347 -20.71 -3.18 0.17
N GLN A 348 -19.91 -2.49 -0.62
CA GLN A 348 -20.17 -1.09 -1.00
C GLN A 348 -21.35 -0.99 -1.97
N SER A 349 -22.20 0.02 -1.78
CA SER A 349 -23.40 0.22 -2.61
C SER A 349 -23.11 0.52 -4.07
N ASN A 350 -21.91 0.99 -4.39
CA ASN A 350 -21.46 1.28 -5.74
C ASN A 350 -20.37 0.32 -6.26
N TYR A 351 -20.26 -0.88 -5.68
CA TYR A 351 -19.26 -1.88 -6.06
C TYR A 351 -19.23 -2.22 -7.55
N ALA A 352 -20.42 -2.40 -8.17
CA ALA A 352 -20.51 -2.70 -9.60
C ALA A 352 -19.88 -1.59 -10.45
N ALA A 353 -20.16 -0.32 -10.12
CA ALA A 353 -19.58 0.82 -10.81
C ALA A 353 -18.05 0.91 -10.64
N LEU A 354 -17.53 0.54 -9.46
CA LEU A 354 -16.08 0.46 -9.24
C LEU A 354 -15.43 -0.62 -10.11
N ALA A 355 -16.05 -1.81 -10.19
CA ALA A 355 -15.56 -2.90 -11.01
C ALA A 355 -15.55 -2.51 -12.51
N ASP A 356 -16.62 -1.90 -13.00
CA ASP A 356 -16.73 -1.41 -14.39
C ASP A 356 -15.71 -0.31 -14.69
N PHE A 357 -15.49 0.61 -13.75
CA PHE A 357 -14.47 1.65 -13.88
C PHE A 357 -13.07 1.06 -14.03
N LEU A 358 -12.68 0.10 -13.18
CA LEU A 358 -11.36 -0.54 -13.25
C LEU A 358 -11.19 -1.38 -14.52
N ASN A 359 -12.26 -2.07 -14.98
CA ASN A 359 -12.25 -2.80 -16.25
C ASN A 359 -11.99 -1.85 -17.43
N GLY A 360 -12.77 -0.78 -17.53
CA GLY A 360 -12.58 0.21 -18.59
C GLY A 360 -11.24 0.96 -18.50
N LYS A 361 -10.71 1.17 -17.28
CA LYS A 361 -9.37 1.75 -17.10
C LYS A 361 -8.28 0.80 -17.55
N LEU A 362 -8.39 -0.50 -17.24
CA LEU A 362 -7.44 -1.53 -17.70
C LEU A 362 -7.38 -1.59 -19.23
N GLU A 363 -8.54 -1.59 -19.90
CA GLU A 363 -8.61 -1.59 -21.37
C GLU A 363 -7.91 -0.36 -21.96
N ARG A 364 -8.21 0.84 -21.46
CA ARG A 364 -7.58 2.09 -21.93
C ARG A 364 -6.07 2.11 -21.71
N VAL A 365 -5.61 1.70 -20.53
CA VAL A 365 -4.18 1.65 -20.20
C VAL A 365 -3.47 0.61 -21.04
N THR A 366 -4.05 -0.59 -21.23
CA THR A 366 -3.47 -1.64 -22.08
C THR A 366 -3.32 -1.17 -23.52
N ALA A 367 -4.32 -0.49 -24.05
CA ALA A 367 -4.24 0.11 -25.40
C ALA A 367 -3.16 1.20 -25.49
N ALA A 368 -3.02 2.03 -24.46
CA ALA A 368 -2.02 3.11 -24.42
C ALA A 368 -0.59 2.60 -24.23
N VAL A 369 -0.38 1.52 -23.46
CA VAL A 369 0.92 0.84 -23.32
C VAL A 369 1.38 0.29 -24.66
N GLY A 370 0.49 -0.35 -25.42
CA GLY A 370 0.76 -0.83 -26.78
C GLY A 370 1.77 -1.97 -26.83
N SER A 371 2.63 -1.99 -27.87
CA SER A 371 3.60 -3.05 -28.11
C SER A 371 4.83 -2.97 -27.19
N GLU A 372 5.46 -4.13 -26.90
CA GLU A 372 6.72 -4.19 -26.15
C GLU A 372 7.83 -3.30 -26.76
N ALA A 373 7.90 -3.22 -28.09
CA ALA A 373 8.85 -2.34 -28.78
C ALA A 373 8.59 -0.86 -28.45
N GLY A 374 7.32 -0.45 -28.41
CA GLY A 374 6.94 0.91 -28.03
C GLY A 374 7.27 1.22 -26.57
N VAL A 375 7.08 0.27 -25.68
CA VAL A 375 7.47 0.43 -24.25
C VAL A 375 9.00 0.57 -24.14
N ILE A 376 9.76 -0.28 -24.81
CA ILE A 376 11.23 -0.19 -24.81
C ILE A 376 11.68 1.19 -25.29
N GLN A 377 11.10 1.69 -26.38
CA GLN A 377 11.46 3.02 -26.90
C GLN A 377 11.20 4.11 -25.87
N ARG A 378 10.00 4.14 -25.27
CA ARG A 378 9.67 5.13 -24.21
C ARG A 378 10.62 5.02 -23.02
N ARG A 379 10.94 3.81 -22.56
CA ARG A 379 11.87 3.58 -21.45
C ARG A 379 13.30 4.01 -21.78
N GLN A 380 13.74 3.78 -23.00
CA GLN A 380 15.04 4.28 -23.47
C GLN A 380 15.08 5.83 -23.53
N ASP A 381 13.95 6.48 -23.86
CA ASP A 381 13.86 7.94 -23.83
C ASP A 381 13.94 8.47 -22.38
N VAL A 382 13.34 7.76 -21.41
CA VAL A 382 13.52 8.06 -19.98
C VAL A 382 15.00 7.93 -19.57
N VAL A 383 15.68 6.86 -19.98
CA VAL A 383 17.12 6.69 -19.71
C VAL A 383 17.94 7.84 -20.28
N ARG A 384 17.64 8.26 -21.50
CA ARG A 384 18.32 9.41 -22.14
C ARG A 384 18.08 10.73 -21.43
N SER A 385 16.93 10.90 -20.77
CA SER A 385 16.60 12.11 -20.01
C SER A 385 17.32 12.23 -18.68
N GLY A 386 17.99 11.17 -18.22
CA GLY A 386 18.67 11.12 -16.92
C GLY A 386 17.74 10.98 -15.70
N LEU A 387 16.43 10.84 -15.91
CA LEU A 387 15.43 10.64 -14.85
C LEU A 387 15.19 9.14 -14.61
N VAL A 388 16.24 8.40 -14.27
CA VAL A 388 16.20 6.94 -14.19
C VAL A 388 16.19 6.49 -12.74
N ASP A 389 15.30 5.56 -12.41
CA ASP A 389 15.42 4.72 -11.25
C ASP A 389 15.72 3.26 -11.66
N TRP A 390 16.05 2.41 -10.70
CA TRP A 390 16.36 1.01 -10.96
C TRP A 390 15.20 0.23 -11.61
N LYS A 391 13.95 0.65 -11.40
CA LYS A 391 12.76 -0.02 -11.97
C LYS A 391 12.71 0.13 -13.49
N VAL A 392 13.09 1.30 -14.01
CA VAL A 392 13.18 1.54 -15.46
C VAL A 392 14.18 0.58 -16.12
N TYR A 393 15.36 0.45 -15.54
CA TYR A 393 16.37 -0.50 -16.01
C TYR A 393 15.90 -1.95 -15.87
N PHE A 394 15.22 -2.28 -14.76
CA PHE A 394 14.70 -3.62 -14.52
C PHE A 394 13.64 -4.01 -15.56
N GLU A 395 12.70 -3.12 -15.86
CA GLU A 395 11.69 -3.33 -16.90
C GLU A 395 12.35 -3.52 -18.29
N LEU A 396 13.31 -2.66 -18.62
CA LEU A 396 14.09 -2.83 -19.87
C LEU A 396 14.80 -4.18 -19.94
N ALA A 397 15.36 -4.65 -18.84
CA ALA A 397 15.99 -5.96 -18.77
C ALA A 397 14.97 -7.09 -19.01
N VAL A 398 13.81 -7.03 -18.34
CA VAL A 398 12.73 -8.03 -18.50
C VAL A 398 12.20 -8.06 -19.93
N LEU A 399 11.94 -6.90 -20.53
CA LEU A 399 11.48 -6.80 -21.91
C LEU A 399 12.50 -7.35 -22.91
N ASN A 400 13.79 -7.01 -22.71
CA ASN A 400 14.86 -7.56 -23.58
C ASN A 400 15.04 -9.07 -23.40
N GLN A 401 14.78 -9.62 -22.21
CA GLN A 401 14.75 -11.08 -22.01
C GLN A 401 13.63 -11.72 -22.83
N ARG A 402 12.41 -11.16 -22.83
CA ARG A 402 11.28 -11.65 -23.64
C ARG A 402 11.58 -11.61 -25.14
N LEU A 403 12.23 -10.54 -25.58
CA LEU A 403 12.68 -10.37 -26.98
C LEU A 403 13.94 -11.18 -27.34
N ARG A 404 14.42 -12.04 -26.45
CA ARG A 404 15.63 -12.86 -26.63
C ARG A 404 16.87 -12.04 -26.98
N ASN A 405 17.01 -10.86 -26.35
CA ASN A 405 18.19 -10.00 -26.45
C ASN A 405 18.99 -10.02 -25.12
N PRO A 406 19.75 -11.09 -24.84
CA PRO A 406 20.44 -11.24 -23.56
C PRO A 406 21.51 -10.16 -23.34
N LYS A 407 22.14 -9.66 -24.38
CA LYS A 407 23.17 -8.62 -24.28
C LYS A 407 22.60 -7.34 -23.66
N ALA A 408 21.45 -6.88 -24.13
CA ALA A 408 20.79 -5.69 -23.58
C ALA A 408 20.23 -5.97 -22.16
N MET A 409 19.68 -7.15 -21.93
CA MET A 409 19.21 -7.57 -20.60
C MET A 409 20.33 -7.46 -19.56
N TYR A 410 21.49 -8.09 -19.82
CA TYR A 410 22.64 -8.03 -18.89
C TYR A 410 23.15 -6.60 -18.71
N TYR A 411 23.19 -5.80 -19.77
CA TYR A 411 23.57 -4.40 -19.67
C TYR A 411 22.71 -3.64 -18.66
N PHE A 412 21.38 -3.70 -18.78
CA PHE A 412 20.49 -2.99 -17.88
C PHE A 412 20.51 -3.51 -16.44
N LEU A 413 20.64 -4.83 -16.24
CA LEU A 413 20.79 -5.38 -14.89
C LEU A 413 22.10 -4.92 -14.21
N ASN A 414 23.19 -4.80 -14.96
CA ASN A 414 24.44 -4.29 -14.42
C ASN A 414 24.35 -2.80 -14.09
N GLN A 415 23.64 -1.99 -14.89
CA GLN A 415 23.43 -0.57 -14.56
C GLN A 415 22.71 -0.41 -13.20
N ILE A 416 21.76 -1.29 -12.88
CA ILE A 416 21.11 -1.29 -11.56
C ILE A 416 22.16 -1.54 -10.46
N LEU A 417 23.04 -2.52 -10.63
CA LEU A 417 24.00 -2.87 -9.59
C LEU A 417 25.14 -1.85 -9.43
N GLU A 418 25.41 -1.04 -10.43
CA GLU A 418 26.35 0.09 -10.33
C GLU A 418 25.80 1.18 -9.39
N GLU A 419 24.51 1.48 -9.46
CA GLU A 419 23.85 2.50 -8.62
C GLU A 419 23.28 1.93 -7.32
N TYR A 420 22.75 0.71 -7.36
CA TYR A 420 22.07 0.02 -6.25
C TYR A 420 22.69 -1.36 -5.98
N PRO A 421 23.93 -1.42 -5.46
CA PRO A 421 24.66 -2.68 -5.28
C PRO A 421 24.02 -3.64 -4.27
N HIS A 422 23.01 -3.19 -3.53
CA HIS A 422 22.23 -3.98 -2.57
C HIS A 422 20.86 -4.43 -3.11
N ASN A 423 20.57 -4.21 -4.40
CA ASN A 423 19.29 -4.60 -4.99
C ASN A 423 19.20 -6.11 -5.17
N ARG A 424 18.53 -6.78 -4.21
CA ARG A 424 18.35 -8.23 -4.18
C ARG A 424 17.70 -8.77 -5.45
N GLU A 425 16.66 -8.09 -5.94
CA GLU A 425 15.86 -8.58 -7.08
C GLU A 425 16.69 -8.65 -8.35
N THR A 426 17.62 -7.73 -8.53
CA THR A 426 18.54 -7.72 -9.66
C THR A 426 19.48 -8.93 -9.61
N TYR A 427 20.02 -9.27 -8.43
CA TYR A 427 20.83 -10.48 -8.29
C TYR A 427 20.04 -11.76 -8.59
N MET A 428 18.81 -11.86 -8.09
CA MET A 428 17.92 -12.98 -8.38
C MET A 428 17.60 -13.09 -9.89
N LYS A 429 17.41 -11.96 -10.56
CA LYS A 429 17.16 -11.92 -12.00
C LYS A 429 18.37 -12.33 -12.83
N LEU A 430 19.58 -11.92 -12.42
CA LEU A 430 20.83 -12.38 -13.03
C LEU A 430 21.01 -13.88 -12.84
N ALA A 431 20.77 -14.39 -11.63
CA ALA A 431 20.83 -15.82 -11.35
C ALA A 431 19.84 -16.63 -12.23
N ASP A 432 18.59 -16.14 -12.40
CA ASP A 432 17.59 -16.75 -13.29
C ASP A 432 18.11 -16.82 -14.75
N ALA A 433 18.59 -15.71 -15.26
CA ALA A 433 19.08 -15.64 -16.63
C ALA A 433 20.27 -16.57 -16.86
N LEU A 434 21.25 -16.55 -15.97
CA LEU A 434 22.45 -17.39 -16.05
C LEU A 434 22.12 -18.88 -15.88
N SER A 435 21.14 -19.23 -15.03
CA SER A 435 20.69 -20.62 -14.87
C SER A 435 20.07 -21.20 -16.13
N ARG A 436 19.29 -20.39 -16.85
CA ARG A 436 18.70 -20.77 -18.15
C ARG A 436 19.76 -20.98 -19.22
N ASP A 437 20.86 -20.23 -19.16
CA ASP A 437 22.03 -20.38 -20.04
C ASP A 437 22.95 -21.54 -19.61
N GLY A 438 22.63 -22.24 -18.52
CA GLY A 438 23.43 -23.34 -17.97
C GLY A 438 24.72 -22.92 -17.27
N LYS A 439 24.91 -21.64 -17.01
CA LYS A 439 26.13 -21.04 -16.44
C LYS A 439 26.13 -21.10 -14.90
N TRP A 440 25.96 -22.29 -14.35
CA TRP A 440 25.75 -22.49 -12.92
C TRP A 440 26.87 -21.96 -12.02
N ASN A 441 28.11 -21.96 -12.47
CA ASN A 441 29.23 -21.35 -11.72
C ASN A 441 29.06 -19.83 -11.55
N GLU A 442 28.45 -19.17 -12.54
CA GLU A 442 28.18 -17.73 -12.49
C GLU A 442 26.91 -17.40 -11.67
N VAL A 443 26.00 -18.35 -11.49
CA VAL A 443 24.77 -18.21 -10.69
C VAL A 443 25.08 -18.01 -9.20
N ILE A 444 26.01 -18.81 -8.66
CA ILE A 444 26.32 -18.88 -7.22
C ILE A 444 26.66 -17.52 -6.62
N PRO A 445 27.61 -16.74 -7.13
CA PRO A 445 27.94 -15.43 -6.53
C PRO A 445 26.76 -14.46 -6.50
N HIS A 446 25.84 -14.53 -7.46
CA HIS A 446 24.65 -13.68 -7.45
C HIS A 446 23.66 -14.11 -6.36
N LEU A 447 23.46 -15.41 -6.16
CA LEU A 447 22.60 -15.91 -5.08
C LEU A 447 23.18 -15.61 -3.69
N GLU A 448 24.50 -15.75 -3.51
CA GLU A 448 25.19 -15.39 -2.27
C GLU A 448 25.05 -13.90 -1.95
N ARG A 449 25.20 -13.03 -2.96
CA ARG A 449 24.94 -11.60 -2.82
C ARG A 449 23.47 -11.31 -2.47
N SER A 450 22.54 -11.94 -3.16
CA SER A 450 21.12 -11.83 -2.86
C SER A 450 20.81 -12.21 -1.41
N LEU A 451 21.40 -13.31 -0.92
CA LEU A 451 21.23 -13.79 0.46
C LEU A 451 21.78 -12.78 1.48
N ASN A 452 22.95 -12.19 1.22
CA ASN A 452 23.57 -11.18 2.09
C ASN A 452 22.72 -9.93 2.25
N TYR A 453 21.93 -9.58 1.24
CA TYR A 453 21.05 -8.40 1.27
C TYR A 453 19.60 -8.72 1.69
N THR A 454 19.27 -10.00 1.94
CA THR A 454 17.96 -10.39 2.45
C THR A 454 17.99 -10.41 3.97
N ARG A 455 17.13 -9.60 4.61
CA ARG A 455 17.01 -9.56 6.08
C ARG A 455 15.55 -9.61 6.49
N GLY A 456 15.24 -10.43 7.49
CA GLY A 456 13.93 -10.44 8.13
C GLY A 456 12.78 -11.08 7.33
N ASP A 457 13.04 -11.55 6.11
CA ASP A 457 12.05 -12.24 5.27
C ASP A 457 12.48 -13.72 5.12
N GLU A 458 11.98 -14.56 6.00
CA GLU A 458 12.34 -15.98 6.09
C GLU A 458 11.99 -16.74 4.79
N LYS A 459 10.88 -16.39 4.13
CA LYS A 459 10.49 -16.98 2.86
C LYS A 459 11.50 -16.69 1.75
N LYS A 460 11.92 -15.43 1.61
CA LYS A 460 12.93 -15.04 0.61
C LYS A 460 14.29 -15.61 0.91
N ILE A 461 14.64 -15.75 2.20
CA ILE A 461 15.89 -16.42 2.63
C ILE A 461 15.84 -17.88 2.22
N ALA A 462 14.79 -18.62 2.59
CA ALA A 462 14.61 -20.03 2.26
C ALA A 462 14.59 -20.28 0.73
N GLU A 463 13.90 -19.41 -0.04
CA GLU A 463 13.90 -19.46 -1.50
C GLU A 463 15.33 -19.35 -2.08
N THR A 464 16.11 -18.38 -1.59
CA THR A 464 17.47 -18.16 -2.09
C THR A 464 18.40 -19.31 -1.70
N ILE A 465 18.29 -19.83 -0.47
CA ILE A 465 19.08 -20.99 0.00
C ILE A 465 18.74 -22.25 -0.83
N ASN A 466 17.46 -22.50 -1.08
CA ASN A 466 17.01 -23.63 -1.89
C ASN A 466 17.59 -23.55 -3.32
N TRP A 467 17.58 -22.35 -3.89
CA TRP A 467 18.14 -22.14 -5.22
C TRP A 467 19.67 -22.29 -5.24
N LEU A 468 20.35 -21.78 -4.21
CA LEU A 468 21.81 -21.93 -4.03
C LEU A 468 22.20 -23.40 -3.88
N GLY A 469 21.46 -24.20 -3.08
CA GLY A 469 21.62 -25.63 -2.99
C GLY A 469 21.43 -26.33 -4.33
N THR A 470 20.42 -25.93 -5.10
CA THR A 470 20.22 -26.43 -6.48
C THR A 470 21.40 -26.09 -7.40
N ALA A 471 21.93 -24.86 -7.32
CA ALA A 471 23.09 -24.45 -8.10
C ALA A 471 24.35 -25.28 -7.79
N TYR A 472 24.61 -25.54 -6.50
CA TYR A 472 25.71 -26.40 -6.05
C TYR A 472 25.53 -27.85 -6.54
N LEU A 473 24.30 -28.41 -6.56
CA LEU A 473 24.06 -29.73 -7.18
C LEU A 473 24.46 -29.74 -8.66
N ARG A 474 24.17 -28.67 -9.39
CA ARG A 474 24.46 -28.57 -10.83
C ARG A 474 25.93 -28.51 -11.17
N ILE A 475 26.78 -28.02 -10.27
CA ILE A 475 28.23 -27.94 -10.45
C ILE A 475 28.98 -29.10 -9.78
N GLY A 476 28.26 -30.03 -9.11
CA GLY A 476 28.85 -31.20 -8.47
C GLY A 476 29.38 -30.99 -7.04
N GLU A 477 29.14 -29.83 -6.43
CA GLU A 477 29.50 -29.52 -5.04
C GLU A 477 28.44 -30.10 -4.07
N HIS A 478 28.38 -31.42 -4.01
CA HIS A 478 27.27 -32.18 -3.44
C HIS A 478 27.13 -32.02 -1.91
N GLU A 479 28.21 -31.86 -1.17
CA GLU A 479 28.20 -31.70 0.28
C GLU A 479 27.53 -30.37 0.64
N LYS A 480 28.02 -29.27 0.06
CA LYS A 480 27.44 -27.94 0.26
C LYS A 480 25.96 -27.86 -0.15
N ALA A 481 25.63 -28.51 -1.26
CA ALA A 481 24.26 -28.57 -1.75
C ALA A 481 23.32 -29.26 -0.75
N THR A 482 23.75 -30.42 -0.21
CA THR A 482 22.98 -31.19 0.75
C THR A 482 22.76 -30.41 2.04
N ASP A 483 23.80 -29.78 2.56
CA ASP A 483 23.72 -28.97 3.79
C ASP A 483 22.71 -27.81 3.62
N LEU A 484 22.77 -27.07 2.51
CA LEU A 484 21.85 -25.97 2.25
C LEU A 484 20.40 -26.44 2.07
N LEU A 485 20.18 -27.54 1.36
CA LEU A 485 18.83 -28.06 1.16
C LEU A 485 18.24 -28.62 2.46
N LEU A 486 19.05 -29.25 3.31
CA LEU A 486 18.64 -29.69 4.63
C LEU A 486 18.35 -28.48 5.55
N GLU A 487 19.15 -27.42 5.48
CA GLU A 487 18.82 -26.18 6.21
C GLU A 487 17.41 -25.67 5.88
N VAL A 488 17.00 -25.71 4.61
CA VAL A 488 15.63 -25.31 4.22
C VAL A 488 14.58 -26.23 4.88
N THR A 489 14.80 -27.54 4.87
CA THR A 489 13.83 -28.48 5.41
C THR A 489 13.72 -28.46 6.93
N GLU A 490 14.80 -28.12 7.63
CA GLU A 490 14.86 -28.12 9.09
C GLU A 490 14.46 -26.76 9.69
N LYS A 491 15.02 -25.67 9.14
CA LYS A 491 14.88 -24.33 9.71
C LYS A 491 13.68 -23.56 9.18
N TYR A 492 13.23 -23.88 7.96
CA TYR A 492 12.14 -23.18 7.26
C TYR A 492 11.01 -24.15 6.89
N SER A 493 10.76 -25.15 7.76
CA SER A 493 9.76 -26.19 7.54
C SER A 493 8.32 -25.68 7.45
N ASP A 494 8.04 -24.50 7.96
CA ASP A 494 6.77 -23.77 7.81
C ASP A 494 6.55 -23.23 6.38
N GLN A 495 7.62 -23.11 5.58
CA GLN A 495 7.55 -22.74 4.17
C GLN A 495 7.33 -23.99 3.30
N ILE A 496 6.13 -24.59 3.37
CA ILE A 496 5.79 -25.90 2.84
C ILE A 496 6.26 -26.10 1.39
N ASP A 497 5.95 -25.17 0.48
CA ASP A 497 6.33 -25.27 -0.93
C ASP A 497 7.84 -25.32 -1.15
N LEU A 498 8.60 -24.56 -0.37
CA LEU A 498 10.06 -24.52 -0.47
C LEU A 498 10.69 -25.76 0.13
N THR A 499 10.14 -26.24 1.24
CA THR A 499 10.52 -27.49 1.89
C THR A 499 10.31 -28.68 0.96
N LEU A 500 9.16 -28.77 0.30
CA LEU A 500 8.88 -29.82 -0.68
C LEU A 500 9.83 -29.75 -1.88
N ARG A 501 10.18 -28.55 -2.36
CA ARG A 501 11.18 -28.37 -3.43
C ARG A 501 12.58 -28.83 -3.00
N ALA A 502 12.98 -28.52 -1.76
CA ALA A 502 14.27 -28.95 -1.21
C ALA A 502 14.34 -30.48 -1.12
N TYR A 503 13.32 -31.13 -0.56
CA TYR A 503 13.23 -32.60 -0.56
C TYR A 503 13.23 -33.18 -1.98
N GLY A 504 12.48 -32.59 -2.91
CA GLY A 504 12.49 -33.02 -4.30
C GLY A 504 13.87 -33.00 -4.95
N ASN A 505 14.69 -32.01 -4.63
CA ASN A 505 16.08 -31.91 -5.10
C ASN A 505 16.98 -32.96 -4.41
N LEU A 506 16.85 -33.16 -3.10
CA LEU A 506 17.58 -34.18 -2.34
C LEU A 506 17.24 -35.61 -2.82
N ILE A 507 15.97 -35.90 -3.06
CA ILE A 507 15.49 -37.19 -3.58
C ILE A 507 16.07 -37.45 -4.97
N ARG A 508 16.01 -36.46 -5.87
CA ARG A 508 16.57 -36.58 -7.22
C ARG A 508 18.06 -36.86 -7.19
N TYR A 509 18.80 -36.09 -6.39
CA TYR A 509 20.22 -36.26 -6.21
C TYR A 509 20.56 -37.67 -5.64
N SER A 510 19.89 -38.09 -4.55
CA SER A 510 20.13 -39.40 -3.94
C SER A 510 19.86 -40.55 -4.93
N ARG A 511 18.84 -40.41 -5.78
CA ARG A 511 18.55 -41.37 -6.86
C ARG A 511 19.68 -41.43 -7.89
N GLU A 512 20.15 -40.28 -8.37
CA GLU A 512 21.23 -40.20 -9.36
C GLU A 512 22.55 -40.76 -8.83
N GLN A 513 22.82 -40.61 -7.53
CA GLN A 513 24.03 -41.11 -6.88
C GLN A 513 23.89 -42.55 -6.32
N GLY A 514 22.73 -43.20 -6.48
CA GLY A 514 22.48 -44.54 -5.96
C GLY A 514 22.44 -44.65 -4.43
N LYS A 515 22.23 -43.56 -3.72
CA LYS A 515 22.19 -43.47 -2.25
C LYS A 515 20.81 -43.89 -1.72
N ARG A 516 20.55 -45.22 -1.67
CA ARG A 516 19.23 -45.75 -1.29
C ARG A 516 18.77 -45.33 0.11
N ASN A 517 19.66 -45.34 1.10
CA ASN A 517 19.31 -45.00 2.48
C ASN A 517 18.84 -43.52 2.59
N ASP A 518 19.51 -42.60 1.91
CA ASP A 518 19.14 -41.19 1.91
C ASP A 518 17.83 -40.99 1.12
N LEU A 519 17.65 -41.70 0.03
CA LEU A 519 16.41 -41.68 -0.76
C LEU A 519 15.21 -42.12 0.10
N ASP A 520 15.35 -43.26 0.82
CA ASP A 520 14.28 -43.76 1.68
C ASP A 520 14.00 -42.85 2.88
N ARG A 521 15.03 -42.15 3.39
CA ARG A 521 14.87 -41.15 4.45
C ARG A 521 14.08 -39.95 3.94
N TYR A 522 14.54 -39.27 2.89
CA TYR A 522 13.89 -38.07 2.37
C TYR A 522 12.48 -38.32 1.83
N ALA A 523 12.23 -39.52 1.30
CA ALA A 523 10.89 -39.88 0.83
C ALA A 523 9.89 -40.12 1.96
N ARG A 524 10.34 -40.39 3.20
CA ARG A 524 9.48 -40.53 4.38
C ARG A 524 9.22 -39.18 5.06
N ASP A 525 10.14 -38.22 4.89
CA ASP A 525 10.08 -36.92 5.54
C ASP A 525 9.21 -35.92 4.73
N VAL A 526 8.82 -36.26 3.49
CA VAL A 526 7.85 -35.54 2.65
C VAL A 526 6.42 -35.93 3.01
#